data_692505006dd5068b42a94514555d6036
#
_entry.id   692505006dd5068b42a94514555d6036
#
_cell.length_a   1.000
_cell.length_b   1.000
_cell.length_c   1.000
_cell.angle_alpha   90.00
_cell.angle_beta   90.00
_cell.angle_gamma   90.00
#
_symmetry.space_group_name_H-M   'P 1'
#
loop_
_entity.id
_entity.type
_entity.pdbx_description
1 polymer ?
#
loop_
_entity_poly.entity_id
_entity_poly.type
_entity_poly.pdbx_seq_one_letter_code
_entity_poly.pdbx_strand_id
1 'polypeptide(L)'
;MYGLGGLPEGFSRLCAIHGGTFMLNRSVDEVLFGADGKAWGIKGGNEVAKAPLILGDPSYFAKHGKCACTGKVARSICFLNHPIPNTNNAESLQIIIPAAQLKRKNDIYIVLVSNSHQVAAPGKYVAICSTTAETADPIKELQPALALLGPIMTKFDDCVELYEPTADGTADNCFISKSFDATSHFESSSADVLSLYKRITGADLDLNINADSTKGDY
;
A
#
# COMPACT_ATOMS: atom_id res chain seq x y z
N MET A 1 -5.51 0.11 16.36
CA MET A 1 -4.36 -0.16 17.24
C MET A 1 -3.32 -0.95 16.44
N TYR A 2 -2.07 -0.91 16.83
CA TYR A 2 -0.92 -1.63 16.22
C TYR A 2 -0.54 -1.19 14.79
N GLY A 3 -0.99 -0.03 14.34
CA GLY A 3 -0.59 0.56 13.06
C GLY A 3 -1.24 -0.10 11.83
N LEU A 4 -0.80 0.32 10.65
CA LEU A 4 -1.37 -0.10 9.37
C LEU A 4 -1.13 -1.59 9.05
N GLY A 5 -0.05 -2.19 9.56
CA GLY A 5 0.24 -3.61 9.37
C GLY A 5 -0.80 -4.57 9.96
N GLY A 6 -1.57 -4.14 10.96
CA GLY A 6 -2.65 -4.93 11.54
C GLY A 6 -3.81 -5.20 10.59
N LEU A 7 -4.03 -4.34 9.60
CA LEU A 7 -5.11 -4.52 8.63
C LEU A 7 -4.84 -5.70 7.66
N PRO A 8 -3.70 -5.77 6.95
CA PRO A 8 -3.40 -6.93 6.13
C PRO A 8 -3.27 -8.22 6.93
N GLU A 9 -2.80 -8.17 8.18
CA GLU A 9 -2.75 -9.34 9.07
C GLU A 9 -4.16 -9.86 9.39
N GLY A 10 -5.12 -8.97 9.67
CA GLY A 10 -6.52 -9.32 9.87
C GLY A 10 -7.14 -10.00 8.65
N PHE A 11 -6.88 -9.49 7.46
CA PHE A 11 -7.32 -10.11 6.20
C PHE A 11 -6.62 -11.44 5.92
N SER A 12 -5.34 -11.56 6.25
CA SER A 12 -4.62 -12.84 6.16
C SER A 12 -5.26 -13.90 7.04
N ARG A 13 -5.60 -13.56 8.28
CA ARG A 13 -6.30 -14.46 9.18
C ARG A 13 -7.66 -14.88 8.62
N LEU A 14 -8.44 -13.93 8.10
CA LEU A 14 -9.74 -14.22 7.50
C LEU A 14 -9.58 -15.15 6.30
N CYS A 15 -8.62 -14.91 5.42
CA CYS A 15 -8.32 -15.78 4.28
C CYS A 15 -7.95 -17.21 4.74
N ALA A 16 -7.13 -17.34 5.80
CA ALA A 16 -6.73 -18.64 6.35
C ALA A 16 -7.92 -19.42 6.92
N ILE A 17 -8.89 -18.75 7.57
CA ILE A 17 -10.13 -19.36 8.06
C ILE A 17 -10.93 -19.98 6.90
N HIS A 18 -10.91 -19.37 5.72
CA HIS A 18 -11.55 -19.88 4.52
C HIS A 18 -10.64 -20.81 3.69
N GLY A 19 -9.62 -21.41 4.29
CA GLY A 19 -8.75 -22.42 3.65
C GLY A 19 -7.57 -21.86 2.86
N GLY A 20 -7.31 -20.55 2.93
CA GLY A 20 -6.12 -19.95 2.32
C GLY A 20 -4.84 -20.43 3.00
N THR A 21 -3.80 -20.70 2.21
CA THR A 21 -2.48 -21.13 2.70
C THR A 21 -1.48 -20.00 2.52
N PHE A 22 -0.75 -19.66 3.60
CA PHE A 22 0.31 -18.65 3.57
C PHE A 22 1.66 -19.33 3.66
N MET A 23 2.56 -18.96 2.75
CA MET A 23 3.96 -19.40 2.75
C MET A 23 4.85 -18.18 2.90
N LEU A 24 5.09 -17.79 4.16
CA LEU A 24 5.92 -16.63 4.48
C LEU A 24 7.41 -16.93 4.23
N ASN A 25 8.19 -15.86 4.00
CA ASN A 25 9.61 -15.93 3.72
C ASN A 25 9.96 -16.84 2.53
N ARG A 26 9.14 -16.76 1.48
CA ARG A 26 9.36 -17.43 0.19
C ARG A 26 9.57 -16.39 -0.90
N SER A 27 10.67 -16.49 -1.62
CA SER A 27 10.88 -15.70 -2.84
C SER A 27 9.98 -16.22 -3.96
N VAL A 28 9.52 -15.31 -4.79
CA VAL A 28 8.94 -15.63 -6.10
C VAL A 28 9.94 -15.14 -7.15
N ASP A 29 10.59 -16.07 -7.81
CA ASP A 29 11.66 -15.76 -8.77
C ASP A 29 11.08 -15.51 -10.16
N GLU A 30 9.98 -16.20 -10.49
CA GLU A 30 9.39 -16.17 -11.83
C GLU A 30 7.89 -16.48 -11.81
N VAL A 31 7.12 -15.79 -12.64
CA VAL A 31 5.76 -16.16 -13.01
C VAL A 31 5.80 -17.00 -14.28
N LEU A 32 5.17 -18.17 -14.24
CA LEU A 32 5.24 -19.16 -15.32
C LEU A 32 4.06 -19.01 -16.28
N PHE A 33 4.37 -18.87 -17.57
CA PHE A 33 3.38 -18.76 -18.64
C PHE A 33 3.40 -19.99 -19.54
N GLY A 34 2.24 -20.42 -20.00
CA GLY A 34 2.08 -21.48 -20.99
C GLY A 34 2.37 -21.01 -22.41
N ALA A 35 2.36 -21.92 -23.35
CA ALA A 35 2.50 -21.62 -24.78
C ALA A 35 1.36 -20.76 -25.32
N ASP A 36 0.21 -20.75 -24.65
CA ASP A 36 -0.95 -19.91 -24.92
C ASP A 36 -0.83 -18.48 -24.33
N GLY A 37 0.29 -18.18 -23.66
CA GLY A 37 0.53 -16.89 -23.03
C GLY A 37 -0.17 -16.69 -21.68
N LYS A 38 -0.86 -17.70 -21.16
CA LYS A 38 -1.56 -17.61 -19.87
C LYS A 38 -0.67 -17.99 -18.71
N ALA A 39 -0.78 -17.25 -17.62
CA ALA A 39 -0.12 -17.60 -16.36
C ALA A 39 -0.76 -18.87 -15.78
N TRP A 40 0.08 -19.81 -15.30
CA TRP A 40 -0.38 -21.06 -14.73
C TRP A 40 0.30 -21.42 -13.40
N GLY A 41 1.29 -20.66 -12.99
CA GLY A 41 2.02 -20.93 -11.77
C GLY A 41 3.11 -19.91 -11.47
N ILE A 42 3.73 -20.11 -10.32
CA ILE A 42 4.90 -19.33 -9.86
C ILE A 42 6.02 -20.29 -9.47
N LYS A 43 7.28 -19.84 -9.63
CA LYS A 43 8.47 -20.57 -9.22
C LYS A 43 9.20 -19.77 -8.14
N GLY A 44 9.63 -20.46 -7.09
CA GLY A 44 10.50 -19.93 -6.04
C GLY A 44 11.56 -20.96 -5.66
N GLY A 45 12.81 -20.68 -5.95
CA GLY A 45 13.90 -21.65 -5.80
C GLY A 45 13.66 -22.90 -6.64
N ASN A 46 13.59 -24.06 -5.99
CA ASN A 46 13.33 -25.36 -6.64
C ASN A 46 11.85 -25.77 -6.61
N GLU A 47 10.97 -24.94 -6.07
CA GLU A 47 9.54 -25.25 -5.90
C GLU A 47 8.71 -24.53 -6.95
N VAL A 48 7.63 -25.18 -7.37
CA VAL A 48 6.63 -24.62 -8.30
C VAL A 48 5.24 -24.76 -7.68
N ALA A 49 4.55 -23.65 -7.53
CA ALA A 49 3.14 -23.64 -7.16
C ALA A 49 2.29 -23.37 -8.41
N LYS A 50 1.26 -24.21 -8.62
CA LYS A 50 0.33 -24.08 -9.76
C LYS A 50 -0.97 -23.44 -9.31
N ALA A 51 -1.49 -22.52 -10.11
CA ALA A 51 -2.78 -21.88 -9.89
C ALA A 51 -3.40 -21.46 -11.23
N PRO A 52 -4.74 -21.43 -11.33
CA PRO A 52 -5.44 -20.99 -12.55
C PRO A 52 -5.34 -19.49 -12.78
N LEU A 53 -5.10 -18.71 -11.71
CA LEU A 53 -4.96 -17.25 -11.73
C LEU A 53 -3.74 -16.86 -10.87
N ILE A 54 -3.03 -15.84 -11.29
CA ILE A 54 -1.95 -15.24 -10.53
C ILE A 54 -2.32 -13.79 -10.24
N LEU A 55 -2.33 -13.42 -8.96
CA LEU A 55 -2.54 -12.05 -8.49
C LEU A 55 -1.29 -11.61 -7.72
N GLY A 56 -0.78 -10.44 -8.03
CA GLY A 56 0.36 -9.88 -7.30
C GLY A 56 0.51 -8.37 -7.49
N ASP A 57 1.44 -7.80 -6.75
CA ASP A 57 1.78 -6.40 -6.92
C ASP A 57 2.78 -6.20 -8.08
N PRO A 58 2.98 -4.94 -8.54
CA PRO A 58 3.84 -4.66 -9.69
C PRO A 58 5.30 -5.13 -9.56
N SER A 59 5.82 -5.30 -8.33
CA SER A 59 7.23 -5.70 -8.13
C SER A 59 7.56 -7.06 -8.74
N TYR A 60 6.56 -7.96 -8.80
CA TYR A 60 6.71 -9.27 -9.41
C TYR A 60 6.64 -9.25 -10.94
N PHE A 61 6.11 -8.18 -11.54
CA PHE A 61 5.75 -8.13 -12.97
C PHE A 61 6.47 -7.06 -13.78
N ALA A 62 7.14 -6.11 -13.14
CA ALA A 62 7.83 -5.01 -13.83
C ALA A 62 8.85 -5.51 -14.86
N LYS A 63 9.57 -6.60 -14.54
CA LYS A 63 10.56 -7.22 -15.43
C LYS A 63 9.93 -7.91 -16.66
N HIS A 64 8.64 -8.19 -16.63
CA HIS A 64 7.90 -8.85 -17.71
C HIS A 64 7.20 -7.86 -18.65
N GLY A 65 7.42 -6.56 -18.47
CA GLY A 65 6.79 -5.53 -19.30
C GLY A 65 5.26 -5.42 -19.10
N LYS A 66 4.73 -5.97 -18.00
CA LYS A 66 3.30 -5.95 -17.69
C LYS A 66 2.86 -4.76 -16.86
N CYS A 67 3.81 -3.93 -16.42
CA CYS A 67 3.57 -2.71 -15.66
C CYS A 67 4.27 -1.53 -16.31
N ALA A 68 3.64 -0.37 -16.25
CA ALA A 68 4.22 0.90 -16.64
C ALA A 68 4.49 1.77 -15.42
N CYS A 69 5.66 2.42 -15.38
CA CYS A 69 5.96 3.41 -14.37
C CYS A 69 5.16 4.69 -14.65
N THR A 70 4.35 5.12 -13.69
CA THR A 70 3.46 6.29 -13.82
C THR A 70 3.93 7.49 -13.03
N GLY A 71 4.94 7.33 -12.17
CA GLY A 71 5.48 8.40 -11.35
C GLY A 71 6.33 7.89 -10.19
N LYS A 72 6.52 8.76 -9.19
CA LYS A 72 7.26 8.42 -7.96
C LYS A 72 6.56 9.04 -6.75
N VAL A 73 6.69 8.38 -5.61
CA VAL A 73 6.28 8.91 -4.30
C VAL A 73 7.51 9.17 -3.45
N ALA A 74 7.66 10.40 -2.99
CA ALA A 74 8.59 10.75 -1.94
C ALA A 74 7.95 10.48 -0.58
N ARG A 75 8.70 9.87 0.33
CA ARG A 75 8.24 9.56 1.68
C ARG A 75 9.35 9.79 2.69
N SER A 76 8.99 10.41 3.82
CA SER A 76 9.88 10.57 4.97
C SER A 76 9.20 10.01 6.21
N ILE A 77 9.84 9.08 6.89
CA ILE A 77 9.41 8.56 8.19
C ILE A 77 10.24 9.27 9.24
N CYS A 78 9.58 9.99 10.15
CA CYS A 78 10.20 10.84 11.15
C CYS A 78 9.85 10.36 12.55
N PHE A 79 10.85 10.26 13.43
CA PHE A 79 10.65 9.98 14.85
C PHE A 79 10.77 11.30 15.65
N LEU A 80 9.75 11.54 16.49
CA LEU A 80 9.67 12.73 17.33
C LEU A 80 9.56 12.32 18.80
N ASN A 81 9.95 13.22 19.70
CA ASN A 81 9.76 13.07 21.15
C ASN A 81 8.74 14.09 21.71
N HIS A 82 7.93 14.66 20.85
CA HIS A 82 6.88 15.63 21.14
C HIS A 82 5.76 15.51 20.12
N PRO A 83 4.53 15.94 20.43
CA PRO A 83 3.47 16.09 19.43
C PRO A 83 3.82 17.20 18.42
N ILE A 84 3.18 17.21 17.28
CA ILE A 84 3.36 18.28 16.30
C ILE A 84 2.94 19.61 16.95
N PRO A 85 3.74 20.70 16.83
CA PRO A 85 3.40 22.00 17.39
C PRO A 85 2.03 22.52 16.91
N ASN A 86 1.31 23.23 17.78
CA ASN A 86 0.00 23.84 17.50
C ASN A 86 -1.14 22.87 17.18
N THR A 87 -1.03 21.62 17.56
CA THR A 87 -2.05 20.57 17.35
C THR A 87 -2.80 20.19 18.63
N ASN A 88 -2.75 21.03 19.65
CA ASN A 88 -3.35 20.76 20.97
C ASN A 88 -2.87 19.43 21.58
N ASN A 89 -1.58 19.13 21.41
CA ASN A 89 -0.94 17.89 21.87
C ASN A 89 -1.60 16.61 21.33
N ALA A 90 -2.12 16.64 20.11
CA ALA A 90 -2.75 15.47 19.50
C ALA A 90 -1.77 14.30 19.44
N GLU A 91 -2.22 13.14 19.91
CA GLU A 91 -1.45 11.88 19.86
C GLU A 91 -1.61 11.14 18.53
N SER A 92 -2.61 11.52 17.76
CA SER A 92 -2.90 11.01 16.43
C SER A 92 -3.54 12.11 15.60
N LEU A 93 -3.03 12.33 14.39
CA LEU A 93 -3.59 13.33 13.49
C LEU A 93 -3.20 13.05 12.03
N GLN A 94 -3.94 13.67 11.15
CA GLN A 94 -3.62 13.80 9.73
C GLN A 94 -3.61 15.29 9.36
N ILE A 95 -2.59 15.72 8.64
CA ILE A 95 -2.51 17.05 8.04
C ILE A 95 -2.39 16.87 6.53
N ILE A 96 -3.17 17.60 5.78
CA ILE A 96 -3.05 17.70 4.33
C ILE A 96 -2.66 19.14 4.00
N ILE A 97 -1.55 19.31 3.27
CA ILE A 97 -1.14 20.59 2.72
C ILE A 97 -1.63 20.61 1.28
N PRO A 98 -2.68 21.41 0.95
CA PRO A 98 -3.23 21.44 -0.40
C PRO A 98 -2.21 21.92 -1.43
N ALA A 99 -2.17 21.28 -2.57
CA ALA A 99 -1.29 21.58 -3.69
C ALA A 99 -1.32 23.07 -4.09
N ALA A 100 -2.51 23.67 -4.08
CA ALA A 100 -2.72 25.08 -4.43
C ALA A 100 -1.95 26.05 -3.53
N GLN A 101 -1.76 25.73 -2.24
CA GLN A 101 -1.00 26.58 -1.30
C GLN A 101 0.50 26.67 -1.65
N LEU A 102 1.03 25.64 -2.27
CA LEU A 102 2.43 25.53 -2.61
C LEU A 102 2.70 25.64 -4.13
N LYS A 103 1.67 25.97 -4.93
CA LYS A 103 1.73 26.02 -6.40
C LYS A 103 2.21 24.68 -6.99
N ARG A 104 1.76 23.57 -6.40
CA ARG A 104 2.01 22.19 -6.83
C ARG A 104 0.78 21.60 -7.53
N LYS A 105 0.95 20.41 -8.09
CA LYS A 105 -0.15 19.61 -8.68
C LYS A 105 -0.70 18.60 -7.67
N ASN A 106 0.14 18.13 -6.74
CA ASN A 106 -0.19 17.10 -5.77
C ASN A 106 -0.07 17.63 -4.34
N ASP A 107 -0.97 17.18 -3.48
CA ASP A 107 -0.98 17.49 -2.05
C ASP A 107 0.21 16.84 -1.33
N ILE A 108 0.53 17.37 -0.15
CA ILE A 108 1.47 16.74 0.76
C ILE A 108 0.69 16.24 1.98
N TYR A 109 0.89 14.98 2.32
CA TYR A 109 0.21 14.32 3.42
C TYR A 109 1.15 14.13 4.60
N ILE A 110 0.63 14.34 5.80
CA ILE A 110 1.33 14.03 7.07
C ILE A 110 0.38 13.19 7.90
N VAL A 111 0.84 12.06 8.38
CA VAL A 111 0.17 11.25 9.40
C VAL A 111 1.07 11.17 10.61
N LEU A 112 0.51 11.43 11.80
CA LEU A 112 1.19 11.22 13.07
C LEU A 112 0.44 10.16 13.88
N VAL A 113 1.17 9.22 14.44
CA VAL A 113 0.69 8.23 15.39
C VAL A 113 1.64 8.13 16.58
N SER A 114 1.13 7.69 17.73
CA SER A 114 1.89 7.66 18.98
C SER A 114 1.66 6.35 19.75
N ASN A 115 1.99 6.39 21.02
CA ASN A 115 1.70 5.31 21.98
C ASN A 115 0.20 4.98 22.11
N SER A 116 -0.69 5.93 21.89
CA SER A 116 -2.14 5.69 21.92
C SER A 116 -2.59 4.63 20.91
N HIS A 117 -1.83 4.46 19.82
CA HIS A 117 -2.01 3.40 18.82
C HIS A 117 -1.14 2.16 19.08
N GLN A 118 -0.36 2.16 20.16
CA GLN A 118 0.58 1.10 20.51
C GLN A 118 1.64 0.80 19.44
N VAL A 119 2.02 1.82 18.67
CA VAL A 119 3.04 1.74 17.61
C VAL A 119 4.34 2.45 18.00
N ALA A 120 4.36 3.17 19.11
CA ALA A 120 5.53 3.86 19.64
C ALA A 120 5.57 3.75 21.16
N ALA A 121 6.75 3.92 21.76
CA ALA A 121 6.90 3.99 23.22
C ALA A 121 6.24 5.28 23.77
N PRO A 122 5.87 5.32 25.07
CA PRO A 122 5.35 6.52 25.70
C PRO A 122 6.23 7.76 25.43
N GLY A 123 5.60 8.88 25.05
CA GLY A 123 6.30 10.12 24.71
C GLY A 123 7.06 10.08 23.37
N LYS A 124 6.84 9.06 22.54
CA LYS A 124 7.38 8.96 21.20
C LYS A 124 6.27 8.98 20.16
N TYR A 125 6.59 9.57 19.02
CA TYR A 125 5.67 9.77 17.91
C TYR A 125 6.35 9.35 16.61
N VAL A 126 5.57 8.78 15.71
CA VAL A 126 5.98 8.45 14.35
C VAL A 126 5.17 9.31 13.39
N ALA A 127 5.85 10.17 12.66
CA ALA A 127 5.23 10.97 11.60
C ALA A 127 5.68 10.45 10.23
N ILE A 128 4.74 10.30 9.31
CA ILE A 128 4.99 9.93 7.92
C ILE A 128 4.57 11.10 7.05
N CYS A 129 5.51 11.66 6.31
CA CYS A 129 5.26 12.69 5.30
C CYS A 129 5.36 12.05 3.92
N SER A 130 4.41 12.32 3.02
CA SER A 130 4.41 11.76 1.66
C SER A 130 3.81 12.71 0.64
N THR A 131 4.31 12.65 -0.58
CA THR A 131 3.76 13.37 -1.74
C THR A 131 4.14 12.66 -3.04
N THR A 132 3.33 12.84 -4.07
CA THR A 132 3.74 12.46 -5.43
C THR A 132 4.81 13.42 -5.92
N ALA A 133 5.93 12.87 -6.40
CA ALA A 133 7.07 13.64 -6.86
C ALA A 133 6.76 14.41 -8.17
N GLU A 134 7.19 15.66 -8.21
CA GLU A 134 7.01 16.55 -9.38
C GLU A 134 8.33 17.09 -9.92
N THR A 135 9.42 16.95 -9.15
CA THR A 135 10.73 17.51 -9.48
C THR A 135 11.82 16.44 -9.47
N ALA A 136 13.02 16.83 -9.88
CA ALA A 136 14.20 15.96 -9.85
C ALA A 136 14.72 15.67 -8.44
N ASP A 137 14.27 16.43 -7.41
CA ASP A 137 14.65 16.25 -6.02
C ASP A 137 13.40 16.00 -5.15
N PRO A 138 12.82 14.81 -5.21
CA PRO A 138 11.54 14.48 -4.57
C PRO A 138 11.55 14.68 -3.04
N ILE A 139 12.66 14.44 -2.38
CA ILE A 139 12.76 14.56 -0.91
C ILE A 139 12.68 16.03 -0.47
N LYS A 140 13.21 16.96 -1.26
CA LYS A 140 13.08 18.39 -0.97
C LYS A 140 11.65 18.88 -1.03
N GLU A 141 10.81 18.21 -1.82
CA GLU A 141 9.40 18.56 -1.92
C GLU A 141 8.64 18.37 -0.60
N LEU A 142 9.15 17.54 0.31
CA LEU A 142 8.58 17.32 1.63
C LEU A 142 8.96 18.40 2.67
N GLN A 143 9.84 19.37 2.33
CA GLN A 143 10.29 20.40 3.28
C GLN A 143 9.14 21.17 3.95
N PRO A 144 8.05 21.56 3.26
CA PRO A 144 6.92 22.22 3.92
C PRO A 144 6.28 21.36 5.02
N ALA A 145 6.16 20.04 4.79
CA ALA A 145 5.65 19.11 5.78
C ALA A 145 6.62 18.91 6.94
N LEU A 146 7.90 18.69 6.64
CA LEU A 146 8.96 18.51 7.65
C LEU A 146 9.09 19.73 8.57
N ALA A 147 8.91 20.95 8.05
CA ALA A 147 8.93 22.17 8.83
C ALA A 147 7.80 22.24 9.88
N LEU A 148 6.66 21.64 9.62
CA LEU A 148 5.54 21.60 10.58
C LEU A 148 5.80 20.64 11.74
N LEU A 149 6.64 19.63 11.56
CA LEU A 149 6.89 18.62 12.60
C LEU A 149 7.65 19.16 13.80
N GLY A 150 8.40 20.27 13.66
CA GLY A 150 9.32 20.76 14.67
C GLY A 150 10.62 19.92 14.71
N PRO A 151 11.30 19.83 15.87
CA PRO A 151 12.57 19.08 15.99
C PRO A 151 12.40 17.59 15.72
N ILE A 152 13.09 17.05 14.73
CA ILE A 152 13.06 15.64 14.35
C ILE A 152 14.25 14.93 14.99
N MET A 153 14.00 13.82 15.72
CA MET A 153 15.07 13.00 16.32
C MET A 153 15.83 12.22 15.27
N THR A 154 15.10 11.53 14.41
CA THR A 154 15.65 10.67 13.34
C THR A 154 14.70 10.68 12.17
N LYS A 155 15.23 10.67 10.96
CA LYS A 155 14.47 10.69 9.73
C LYS A 155 15.01 9.65 8.75
N PHE A 156 14.09 8.97 8.06
CA PHE A 156 14.39 8.06 6.96
C PHE A 156 13.64 8.53 5.73
N ASP A 157 14.38 8.80 4.68
CA ASP A 157 13.83 9.27 3.40
C ASP A 157 13.87 8.14 2.38
N ASP A 158 12.81 8.03 1.59
CA ASP A 158 12.69 7.08 0.49
C ASP A 158 11.94 7.69 -0.68
N CYS A 159 12.22 7.18 -1.88
CA CYS A 159 11.53 7.57 -3.10
C CYS A 159 11.23 6.31 -3.92
N VAL A 160 9.96 5.93 -3.98
CA VAL A 160 9.49 4.69 -4.58
C VAL A 160 8.80 4.99 -5.91
N GLU A 161 9.08 4.20 -6.93
CA GLU A 161 8.38 4.27 -8.21
C GLU A 161 6.96 3.73 -8.11
N LEU A 162 6.04 4.41 -8.78
CA LEU A 162 4.65 4.00 -8.93
C LEU A 162 4.49 3.23 -10.23
N TYR A 163 3.83 2.09 -10.15
CA TYR A 163 3.52 1.27 -11.29
C TYR A 163 2.03 0.98 -11.39
N GLU A 164 1.53 0.94 -12.60
CA GLU A 164 0.19 0.47 -12.94
C GLU A 164 0.26 -0.66 -13.97
N PRO A 165 -0.68 -1.62 -13.93
CA PRO A 165 -0.74 -2.68 -14.93
C PRO A 165 -1.03 -2.10 -16.33
N THR A 166 -0.40 -2.68 -17.36
CA THR A 166 -0.62 -2.29 -18.75
C THR A 166 -1.84 -2.98 -19.39
N ALA A 167 -2.37 -4.02 -18.74
CA ALA A 167 -3.54 -4.79 -19.17
C ALA A 167 -4.40 -5.16 -17.97
N ASP A 168 -5.65 -5.57 -18.23
CA ASP A 168 -6.61 -5.92 -17.18
C ASP A 168 -6.38 -7.31 -16.54
N GLY A 169 -5.60 -8.18 -17.17
CA GLY A 169 -5.25 -9.52 -16.70
C GLY A 169 -6.20 -10.63 -17.18
N THR A 170 -7.32 -10.32 -17.83
CA THR A 170 -8.29 -11.32 -18.27
C THR A 170 -7.78 -12.21 -19.42
N ALA A 171 -6.92 -11.66 -20.27
CA ALA A 171 -6.37 -12.38 -21.41
C ALA A 171 -5.32 -13.42 -21.03
N ASP A 172 -4.55 -13.18 -19.99
CA ASP A 172 -3.38 -13.96 -19.61
C ASP A 172 -3.42 -14.54 -18.21
N ASN A 173 -4.55 -14.41 -17.49
CA ASN A 173 -4.78 -14.88 -16.13
C ASN A 173 -3.79 -14.29 -15.09
N CYS A 174 -3.23 -13.11 -15.40
CA CYS A 174 -2.22 -12.43 -14.60
C CYS A 174 -2.76 -11.07 -14.17
N PHE A 175 -3.27 -10.99 -12.96
CA PHE A 175 -3.88 -9.80 -12.39
C PHE A 175 -2.88 -9.05 -11.53
N ILE A 176 -2.76 -7.74 -11.75
CA ILE A 176 -1.76 -6.92 -11.09
C ILE A 176 -2.46 -5.75 -10.43
N SER A 177 -2.13 -5.51 -9.14
CA SER A 177 -2.58 -4.33 -8.41
C SER A 177 -1.82 -3.08 -8.86
N LYS A 178 -2.32 -1.91 -8.47
CA LYS A 178 -1.56 -0.67 -8.57
C LYS A 178 -0.57 -0.56 -7.41
N SER A 179 0.48 0.24 -7.59
CA SER A 179 1.34 0.65 -6.48
C SER A 179 0.57 1.54 -5.50
N PHE A 180 0.94 1.51 -4.22
CA PHE A 180 0.40 2.44 -3.23
C PHE A 180 0.87 3.87 -3.52
N ASP A 181 -0.09 4.79 -3.57
CA ASP A 181 0.15 6.22 -3.82
C ASP A 181 0.69 6.97 -2.58
N ALA A 182 0.74 8.30 -2.67
CA ALA A 182 1.21 9.16 -1.60
C ALA A 182 0.13 9.45 -0.54
N THR A 183 -1.12 9.04 -0.75
CA THR A 183 -2.23 9.40 0.12
C THR A 183 -2.12 8.69 1.48
N SER A 184 -2.73 9.27 2.49
CA SER A 184 -2.77 8.74 3.85
C SER A 184 -4.11 8.11 4.22
N HIS A 185 -4.95 7.82 3.23
CA HIS A 185 -6.26 7.21 3.36
C HIS A 185 -6.40 6.00 2.44
N PHE A 186 -7.44 5.19 2.64
CA PHE A 186 -7.61 3.91 1.94
C PHE A 186 -8.49 3.97 0.69
N GLU A 187 -8.89 5.14 0.23
CA GLU A 187 -9.83 5.29 -0.88
C GLU A 187 -9.30 4.66 -2.17
N SER A 188 -8.08 5.02 -2.57
CA SER A 188 -7.45 4.49 -3.78
C SER A 188 -7.19 2.99 -3.70
N SER A 189 -6.72 2.51 -2.54
CA SER A 189 -6.49 1.09 -2.30
C SER A 189 -7.80 0.29 -2.33
N SER A 190 -8.86 0.80 -1.74
CA SER A 190 -10.18 0.16 -1.76
C SER A 190 -10.74 0.10 -3.18
N ALA A 191 -10.61 1.20 -3.94
CA ALA A 191 -11.04 1.23 -5.34
C ALA A 191 -10.27 0.23 -6.21
N ASP A 192 -8.95 0.07 -5.99
CA ASP A 192 -8.16 -0.93 -6.71
C ASP A 192 -8.58 -2.36 -6.35
N VAL A 193 -8.84 -2.67 -5.07
CA VAL A 193 -9.34 -3.97 -4.63
C VAL A 193 -10.67 -4.32 -5.30
N LEU A 194 -11.62 -3.38 -5.33
CA LEU A 194 -12.92 -3.58 -5.99
C LEU A 194 -12.76 -3.78 -7.50
N SER A 195 -11.88 -3.02 -8.13
CA SER A 195 -11.54 -3.15 -9.54
C SER A 195 -10.90 -4.53 -9.84
N LEU A 196 -9.96 -4.98 -9.00
CA LEU A 196 -9.33 -6.29 -9.12
C LEU A 196 -10.36 -7.41 -8.98
N TYR A 197 -11.23 -7.34 -7.98
CA TYR A 197 -12.30 -8.31 -7.79
C TYR A 197 -13.18 -8.44 -9.04
N LYS A 198 -13.62 -7.30 -9.58
CA LYS A 198 -14.44 -7.26 -10.80
C LYS A 198 -13.71 -7.85 -12.01
N ARG A 199 -12.43 -7.55 -12.20
CA ARG A 199 -11.60 -8.08 -13.30
C ARG A 199 -11.44 -9.61 -13.19
N ILE A 200 -11.28 -10.13 -11.97
CA ILE A 200 -11.08 -11.54 -11.71
C ILE A 200 -12.40 -12.35 -11.82
N THR A 201 -13.49 -11.83 -11.27
CA THR A 201 -14.76 -12.57 -11.16
C THR A 201 -15.77 -12.25 -12.26
N GLY A 202 -15.60 -11.12 -12.95
CA GLY A 202 -16.57 -10.60 -13.91
C GLY A 202 -17.77 -9.89 -13.28
N ALA A 203 -17.85 -9.80 -11.94
CA ALA A 203 -18.97 -9.22 -11.20
C ALA A 203 -18.47 -8.19 -10.17
N ASP A 204 -19.33 -7.24 -9.84
CA ASP A 204 -19.03 -6.30 -8.74
C ASP A 204 -19.13 -7.03 -7.38
N LEU A 205 -18.26 -6.64 -6.43
CA LEU A 205 -18.31 -7.19 -5.08
C LEU A 205 -19.57 -6.68 -4.36
N ASP A 206 -20.41 -7.60 -3.88
CA ASP A 206 -21.54 -7.26 -3.02
C ASP A 206 -21.05 -6.99 -1.60
N LEU A 207 -21.18 -5.74 -1.16
CA LEU A 207 -20.81 -5.30 0.19
C LEU A 207 -22.00 -5.39 1.17
N ASN A 208 -23.20 -5.76 0.74
CA ASN A 208 -24.40 -5.87 1.57
C ASN A 208 -24.52 -7.24 2.26
N ILE A 209 -23.42 -7.94 2.45
CA ILE A 209 -23.39 -9.22 3.17
C ILE A 209 -23.73 -8.97 4.65
N ASN A 210 -24.82 -9.55 5.14
CA ASN A 210 -25.15 -9.54 6.55
C ASN A 210 -24.09 -10.34 7.31
N ALA A 211 -23.30 -9.67 8.15
CA ALA A 211 -22.28 -10.32 8.99
C ALA A 211 -22.86 -11.43 9.91
N ASP A 212 -24.17 -11.41 10.14
CA ASP A 212 -24.88 -12.43 10.92
C ASP A 212 -25.14 -13.73 10.13
N SER A 213 -25.11 -13.69 8.81
CA SER A 213 -25.28 -14.91 7.97
C SER A 213 -24.05 -15.80 7.95
N THR A 214 -22.88 -15.29 8.38
CA THR A 214 -21.61 -16.03 8.42
C THR A 214 -21.31 -16.65 9.78
N LYS A 215 -22.19 -16.48 10.78
CA LYS A 215 -22.00 -17.03 12.14
C LYS A 215 -22.34 -18.53 12.30
N GLY A 216 -22.68 -19.21 11.23
CA GLY A 216 -23.21 -20.57 11.28
C GLY A 216 -22.24 -21.72 11.04
N ASP A 217 -21.01 -21.48 10.60
CA ASP A 217 -20.09 -22.51 10.11
C ASP A 217 -18.72 -22.55 10.80
N TYR A 218 -18.68 -22.30 12.12
CA TYR A 218 -17.44 -22.46 12.91
C TYR A 218 -17.61 -23.52 13.98
#